data_9c3faf82b05f200a50394f8771dd2738
#
_entry.id   9c3faf82b05f200a50394f8771dd2738
#
_cell.length_a   1.000
_cell.length_b   1.000
_cell.length_c   1.000
_cell.angle_alpha   90.00
_cell.angle_beta   90.00
_cell.angle_gamma   90.00
#
_symmetry.space_group_name_H-M   'P 1'
#
loop_
_entity.id
_entity.type
_entity.pdbx_description
1 polymer ?
#
loop_
_entity_poly.entity_id
_entity_poly.type
_entity_poly.pdbx_seq_one_letter_code
_entity_poly.pdbx_strand_id
1 'polypeptide(L)'
;MNYNFKQITVITPAKDLINIVLSKTQRKTPTVVHASYQIPRIRTFYMRKIKFTQSTLHEKLAHILEDFPKLDDIHPFFADLINVLYDKDHYKLALGHVHSARNLIDNVAKDYVRLMKYGDSLYRCKMLKRAALGRMCTITKKLTSSLAFLEEVRKHLARLPSINPFERTLLITGYPNVGKSSFINQITHANVEVPFIFFLGWEGLSFFIFFIFFFFFGGMMVNEISFRI
;
A
#
# COMPACT_ATOMS: atom_id res chain seq x y z
N MET A 1 -11.94 -12.19 12.85
CA MET A 1 -10.96 -12.36 11.73
C MET A 1 -9.60 -11.92 12.24
N ASN A 2 -8.58 -12.78 12.17
CA ASN A 2 -7.21 -12.37 12.47
C ASN A 2 -6.67 -11.61 11.27
N TYR A 3 -6.40 -10.31 11.43
CA TYR A 3 -5.79 -9.50 10.38
C TYR A 3 -4.29 -9.82 10.27
N ASN A 4 -3.88 -10.33 9.13
CA ASN A 4 -2.47 -10.58 8.83
C ASN A 4 -1.91 -9.43 7.97
N PHE A 5 -1.37 -8.43 8.62
CA PHE A 5 -0.77 -7.26 7.94
C PHE A 5 0.46 -7.60 7.07
N LYS A 6 1.06 -8.78 7.25
CA LYS A 6 2.20 -9.25 6.44
C LYS A 6 1.81 -9.60 5.00
N GLN A 7 0.50 -9.78 4.73
CA GLN A 7 0.00 -10.11 3.40
C GLN A 7 -0.14 -8.89 2.48
N ILE A 8 -0.05 -7.66 3.02
CA ILE A 8 -0.17 -6.45 2.22
C ILE A 8 0.96 -6.41 1.19
N THR A 9 0.62 -6.31 -0.09
CA THR A 9 1.57 -6.30 -1.19
C THR A 9 2.44 -5.03 -1.21
N VAL A 10 3.64 -5.15 -1.73
CA VAL A 10 4.58 -4.02 -1.84
C VAL A 10 4.04 -2.97 -2.80
N ILE A 11 3.99 -1.71 -2.35
CA ILE A 11 3.54 -0.59 -3.16
C ILE A 11 4.71 -0.05 -3.98
N THR A 12 4.57 -0.14 -5.29
CA THR A 12 5.58 0.43 -6.19
C THR A 12 5.47 1.96 -6.25
N PRO A 13 6.59 2.70 -6.25
CA PRO A 13 6.59 4.15 -6.44
C PRO A 13 5.86 4.55 -7.73
N ALA A 14 5.20 5.72 -7.74
CA ALA A 14 4.41 6.17 -8.89
C ALA A 14 5.18 6.17 -10.21
N LYS A 15 6.47 6.52 -10.18
CA LYS A 15 7.35 6.52 -11.36
C LYS A 15 7.52 5.10 -11.92
N ASP A 16 7.80 4.14 -11.06
CA ASP A 16 8.03 2.75 -11.46
C ASP A 16 6.72 2.07 -11.88
N LEU A 17 5.62 2.39 -11.19
CA LEU A 17 4.28 1.96 -11.58
C LEU A 17 3.94 2.37 -13.02
N ILE A 18 4.21 3.63 -13.38
CA ILE A 18 4.00 4.14 -14.74
C ILE A 18 4.86 3.36 -15.75
N ASN A 19 6.16 3.18 -15.45
CA ASN A 19 7.10 2.49 -16.32
C ASN A 19 6.68 1.03 -16.54
N ILE A 20 6.28 0.33 -15.48
CA ILE A 20 5.79 -1.06 -15.54
C ILE A 20 4.55 -1.16 -16.42
N VAL A 21 3.58 -0.28 -16.21
CA VAL A 21 2.32 -0.29 -16.96
C VAL A 21 2.52 0.03 -18.44
N LEU A 22 3.32 1.05 -18.75
CA LEU A 22 3.62 1.42 -20.14
C LEU A 22 4.39 0.31 -20.86
N SER A 23 5.40 -0.28 -20.22
CA SER A 23 6.16 -1.42 -20.76
C SER A 23 5.27 -2.65 -20.97
N LYS A 24 4.37 -2.96 -20.01
CA LYS A 24 3.38 -4.04 -20.13
C LYS A 24 2.42 -3.77 -21.30
N THR A 25 1.96 -2.53 -21.44
CA THR A 25 1.09 -2.13 -22.56
C THR A 25 1.80 -2.30 -23.90
N GLN A 26 3.06 -1.91 -24.00
CA GLN A 26 3.83 -2.04 -25.25
C GLN A 26 4.03 -3.50 -25.63
N ARG A 27 4.33 -4.38 -24.68
CA ARG A 27 4.55 -5.82 -24.92
C ARG A 27 3.27 -6.59 -25.22
N LYS A 28 2.15 -6.25 -24.59
CA LYS A 28 0.88 -7.00 -24.71
C LYS A 28 -0.04 -6.47 -25.81
N THR A 29 0.26 -5.32 -26.42
CA THR A 29 -0.53 -4.76 -27.50
C THR A 29 0.29 -4.65 -28.78
N PRO A 30 -0.31 -4.84 -29.97
CA PRO A 30 0.41 -4.71 -31.25
C PRO A 30 1.10 -3.35 -31.35
N THR A 31 2.35 -3.33 -31.83
CA THR A 31 3.16 -2.10 -31.91
C THR A 31 3.15 -1.44 -33.28
N VAL A 32 2.99 -2.23 -34.33
CA VAL A 32 3.09 -1.78 -35.72
C VAL A 32 1.70 -1.58 -36.32
N VAL A 33 1.51 -0.47 -37.02
CA VAL A 33 0.33 -0.18 -37.86
C VAL A 33 0.78 -0.35 -39.30
N HIS A 34 0.18 -1.30 -40.02
CA HIS A 34 0.51 -1.51 -41.40
C HIS A 34 -0.14 -0.43 -42.30
N ALA A 35 0.53 -0.08 -43.41
CA ALA A 35 0.08 0.96 -44.34
C ALA A 35 -1.30 0.65 -44.94
N SER A 36 -1.64 -0.65 -45.09
CA SER A 36 -2.91 -1.11 -45.63
C SER A 36 -4.11 -1.01 -44.70
N TYR A 37 -3.93 -0.56 -43.42
CA TYR A 37 -5.03 -0.50 -42.47
C TYR A 37 -5.97 0.65 -42.75
N GLN A 38 -7.24 0.31 -42.87
CA GLN A 38 -8.33 1.30 -42.98
C GLN A 38 -8.52 2.02 -41.62
N ILE A 39 -9.05 3.22 -41.63
CA ILE A 39 -9.28 4.09 -40.47
C ILE A 39 -10.02 3.39 -39.31
N PRO A 40 -11.09 2.60 -39.52
CA PRO A 40 -11.76 1.88 -38.43
C PRO A 40 -10.84 0.91 -37.71
N ARG A 41 -9.95 0.23 -38.44
CA ARG A 41 -8.96 -0.70 -37.85
C ARG A 41 -7.89 0.03 -37.05
N ILE A 42 -7.46 1.20 -37.53
CA ILE A 42 -6.52 2.08 -36.84
C ILE A 42 -7.14 2.61 -35.53
N ARG A 43 -8.39 3.04 -35.54
CA ARG A 43 -9.13 3.44 -34.34
C ARG A 43 -9.16 2.32 -33.30
N THR A 44 -9.56 1.12 -33.72
CA THR A 44 -9.60 -0.08 -32.82
C THR A 44 -8.22 -0.42 -32.26
N PHE A 45 -7.17 -0.31 -33.06
CA PHE A 45 -5.78 -0.53 -32.63
C PHE A 45 -5.39 0.41 -31.48
N TYR A 46 -5.64 1.71 -31.61
CA TYR A 46 -5.29 2.67 -30.56
C TYR A 46 -6.25 2.61 -29.37
N MET A 47 -7.54 2.33 -29.56
CA MET A 47 -8.49 2.11 -28.47
C MET A 47 -8.07 0.93 -27.58
N ARG A 48 -7.56 -0.16 -28.18
CA ARG A 48 -7.06 -1.31 -27.42
C ARG A 48 -5.92 -0.92 -26.48
N LYS A 49 -4.99 -0.07 -26.95
CA LYS A 49 -3.89 0.43 -26.09
C LYS A 49 -4.40 1.25 -24.92
N ILE A 50 -5.33 2.17 -25.15
CA ILE A 50 -5.91 3.01 -24.09
C ILE A 50 -6.62 2.14 -23.05
N LYS A 51 -7.50 1.23 -23.49
CA LYS A 51 -8.23 0.33 -22.60
C LYS A 51 -7.32 -0.58 -21.82
N PHE A 52 -6.27 -1.13 -22.45
CA PHE A 52 -5.32 -2.01 -21.76
C PHE A 52 -4.52 -1.25 -20.69
N THR A 53 -4.07 -0.03 -20.98
CA THR A 53 -3.37 0.81 -19.98
C THR A 53 -4.29 1.14 -18.82
N GLN A 54 -5.55 1.53 -19.11
CA GLN A 54 -6.56 1.81 -18.10
C GLN A 54 -6.81 0.59 -17.21
N SER A 55 -7.10 -0.59 -17.79
CA SER A 55 -7.39 -1.79 -16.98
C SER A 55 -6.20 -2.18 -16.10
N THR A 56 -4.96 -2.09 -16.61
CA THR A 56 -3.76 -2.41 -15.83
C THR A 56 -3.54 -1.42 -14.68
N LEU A 57 -3.77 -0.11 -14.89
CA LEU A 57 -3.69 0.89 -13.81
C LEU A 57 -4.82 0.67 -12.80
N HIS A 58 -6.03 0.44 -13.27
CA HIS A 58 -7.19 0.16 -12.44
C HIS A 58 -6.94 -1.05 -11.52
N GLU A 59 -6.50 -2.19 -12.08
CA GLU A 59 -6.16 -3.40 -11.33
C GLU A 59 -5.10 -3.12 -10.24
N LYS A 60 -4.03 -2.40 -10.58
CA LYS A 60 -2.97 -2.08 -9.62
C LYS A 60 -3.43 -1.17 -8.49
N LEU A 61 -4.25 -0.15 -8.79
CA LEU A 61 -4.80 0.74 -7.77
C LEU A 61 -5.92 0.08 -6.96
N ALA A 62 -6.73 -0.79 -7.56
CA ALA A 62 -7.73 -1.58 -6.87
C ALA A 62 -7.08 -2.53 -5.85
N HIS A 63 -6.00 -3.23 -6.24
CA HIS A 63 -5.23 -4.10 -5.35
C HIS A 63 -4.74 -3.37 -4.09
N ILE A 64 -4.22 -2.14 -4.25
CA ILE A 64 -3.80 -1.33 -3.10
C ILE A 64 -4.99 -1.06 -2.17
N LEU A 65 -6.17 -0.73 -2.72
CA LEU A 65 -7.36 -0.44 -1.92
C LEU A 65 -7.96 -1.68 -1.23
N GLU A 66 -7.77 -2.86 -1.82
CA GLU A 66 -8.21 -4.14 -1.27
C GLU A 66 -7.28 -4.66 -0.18
N ASP A 67 -5.96 -4.50 -0.37
CA ASP A 67 -4.93 -4.97 0.56
C ASP A 67 -4.91 -4.17 1.87
N PHE A 68 -5.20 -2.86 1.80
CA PHE A 68 -5.19 -2.01 2.98
C PHE A 68 -6.52 -2.09 3.75
N PRO A 69 -6.48 -2.37 5.05
CA PRO A 69 -7.68 -2.46 5.86
C PRO A 69 -8.37 -1.11 6.00
N LYS A 70 -9.70 -1.12 5.90
CA LYS A 70 -10.50 0.04 6.26
C LYS A 70 -10.60 0.10 7.78
N LEU A 71 -10.28 1.25 8.36
CA LEU A 71 -10.24 1.43 9.81
C LEU A 71 -11.60 1.21 10.50
N ASP A 72 -12.67 1.36 9.75
CA ASP A 72 -14.03 1.19 10.26
C ASP A 72 -14.45 -0.30 10.31
N ASP A 73 -13.77 -1.18 9.57
CA ASP A 73 -14.09 -2.61 9.46
C ASP A 73 -13.19 -3.51 10.32
N ILE A 74 -12.11 -2.95 10.91
CA ILE A 74 -11.17 -3.71 11.75
C ILE A 74 -11.51 -3.61 13.24
N HIS A 75 -10.96 -4.56 14.02
CA HIS A 75 -11.12 -4.54 15.47
C HIS A 75 -10.61 -3.22 16.07
N PRO A 76 -11.32 -2.61 17.05
CA PRO A 76 -10.97 -1.30 17.64
C PRO A 76 -9.51 -1.22 18.09
N PHE A 77 -8.97 -2.29 18.66
CA PHE A 77 -7.56 -2.37 19.06
C PHE A 77 -6.58 -2.00 17.93
N PHE A 78 -6.77 -2.56 16.73
CA PHE A 78 -5.91 -2.26 15.59
C PHE A 78 -6.20 -0.87 15.02
N ALA A 79 -7.45 -0.41 15.07
CA ALA A 79 -7.80 0.94 14.64
C ALA A 79 -7.14 2.01 15.52
N ASP A 80 -7.13 1.79 16.85
CA ASP A 80 -6.47 2.67 17.80
C ASP A 80 -4.95 2.60 17.66
N LEU A 81 -4.40 1.41 17.45
CA LEU A 81 -2.97 1.24 17.21
C LEU A 81 -2.50 2.00 15.96
N ILE A 82 -3.25 1.92 14.86
CA ILE A 82 -2.95 2.68 13.64
C ILE A 82 -3.10 4.19 13.89
N ASN A 83 -4.08 4.61 14.70
CA ASN A 83 -4.29 6.03 15.04
C ASN A 83 -3.14 6.59 15.91
N VAL A 84 -2.55 5.78 16.78
CA VAL A 84 -1.37 6.16 17.58
C VAL A 84 -0.10 6.25 16.72
N LEU A 85 0.06 5.33 15.76
CA LEU A 85 1.23 5.27 14.89
C LEU A 85 1.19 6.28 13.75
N TYR A 86 0.00 6.53 13.22
CA TYR A 86 -0.26 7.43 12.10
C TYR A 86 -1.54 8.20 12.35
N ASP A 87 -1.58 9.42 11.82
CA ASP A 87 -2.80 10.19 11.77
C ASP A 87 -3.87 9.46 10.93
N LYS A 88 -4.98 9.11 11.59
CA LYS A 88 -6.13 8.41 10.99
C LYS A 88 -6.66 9.14 9.76
N ASP A 89 -6.69 10.48 9.84
CA ASP A 89 -7.24 11.30 8.76
C ASP A 89 -6.29 11.31 7.57
N HIS A 90 -4.99 11.39 7.79
CA HIS A 90 -3.99 11.30 6.72
C HIS A 90 -4.02 9.93 6.03
N TYR A 91 -4.19 8.85 6.80
CA TYR A 91 -4.35 7.50 6.23
C TYR A 91 -5.61 7.39 5.36
N LYS A 92 -6.76 7.85 5.85
CA LYS A 92 -8.02 7.87 5.07
C LYS A 92 -7.90 8.74 3.82
N LEU A 93 -7.27 9.91 3.92
CA LEU A 93 -7.01 10.80 2.78
C LEU A 93 -6.11 10.13 1.72
N ALA A 94 -5.04 9.46 2.13
CA ALA A 94 -4.16 8.77 1.19
C ALA A 94 -4.90 7.68 0.39
N LEU A 95 -5.71 6.85 1.06
CA LEU A 95 -6.57 5.87 0.39
C LEU A 95 -7.64 6.54 -0.49
N GLY A 96 -8.23 7.65 -0.03
CA GLY A 96 -9.18 8.46 -0.79
C GLY A 96 -8.56 9.03 -2.08
N HIS A 97 -7.31 9.48 -2.04
CA HIS A 97 -6.58 9.94 -3.22
C HIS A 97 -6.37 8.80 -4.24
N VAL A 98 -6.02 7.59 -3.77
CA VAL A 98 -5.87 6.42 -4.65
C VAL A 98 -7.20 6.05 -5.30
N HIS A 99 -8.30 6.04 -4.54
CA HIS A 99 -9.65 5.77 -5.05
C HIS A 99 -10.10 6.80 -6.09
N SER A 100 -9.91 8.09 -5.80
CA SER A 100 -10.26 9.19 -6.71
C SER A 100 -9.44 9.11 -7.99
N ALA A 101 -8.15 8.83 -7.90
CA ALA A 101 -7.29 8.68 -9.07
C ALA A 101 -7.70 7.49 -9.94
N ARG A 102 -8.10 6.36 -9.36
CA ARG A 102 -8.65 5.22 -10.10
C ARG A 102 -9.86 5.63 -10.93
N ASN A 103 -10.83 6.32 -10.31
CA ASN A 103 -12.04 6.79 -11.00
C ASN A 103 -11.73 7.84 -12.09
N LEU A 104 -10.78 8.75 -11.83
CA LEU A 104 -10.34 9.72 -12.84
C LEU A 104 -9.67 9.06 -14.05
N ILE A 105 -8.86 8.02 -13.84
CA ILE A 105 -8.24 7.25 -14.92
C ILE A 105 -9.31 6.58 -15.77
N ASP A 106 -10.34 6.00 -15.16
CA ASP A 106 -11.46 5.37 -15.86
C ASP A 106 -12.26 6.37 -16.71
N ASN A 107 -12.52 7.56 -16.16
CA ASN A 107 -13.22 8.63 -16.87
C ASN A 107 -12.40 9.14 -18.07
N VAL A 108 -11.10 9.40 -17.86
CA VAL A 108 -10.19 9.78 -18.95
C VAL A 108 -10.20 8.73 -20.06
N ALA A 109 -10.14 7.44 -19.71
CA ALA A 109 -10.19 6.38 -20.71
C ALA A 109 -11.49 6.38 -21.52
N LYS A 110 -12.64 6.52 -20.83
CA LYS A 110 -13.95 6.59 -21.47
C LYS A 110 -14.05 7.76 -22.45
N ASP A 111 -13.58 8.94 -22.05
CA ASP A 111 -13.62 10.15 -22.87
C ASP A 111 -12.75 10.02 -24.13
N TYR A 112 -11.51 9.53 -23.95
CA TYR A 112 -10.62 9.35 -25.11
C TYR A 112 -11.05 8.21 -26.03
N VAL A 113 -11.71 7.17 -25.53
CA VAL A 113 -12.33 6.13 -26.36
C VAL A 113 -13.49 6.71 -27.17
N ARG A 114 -14.29 7.63 -26.61
CA ARG A 114 -15.35 8.34 -27.34
C ARG A 114 -14.75 9.22 -28.43
N LEU A 115 -13.74 10.04 -28.09
CA LEU A 115 -13.05 10.91 -29.04
C LEU A 115 -12.38 10.11 -30.18
N MET A 116 -11.85 8.92 -29.88
CA MET A 116 -11.22 8.06 -30.88
C MET A 116 -12.18 7.58 -31.96
N LYS A 117 -13.48 7.46 -31.67
CA LYS A 117 -14.49 7.11 -32.67
C LYS A 117 -14.60 8.12 -33.82
N TYR A 118 -14.23 9.37 -33.55
CA TYR A 118 -14.27 10.48 -34.53
C TYR A 118 -12.88 10.81 -35.10
N GLY A 119 -11.87 9.96 -34.90
CA GLY A 119 -10.53 10.19 -35.44
C GLY A 119 -10.47 9.88 -36.91
N ASP A 120 -10.25 10.89 -37.76
CA ASP A 120 -10.34 10.78 -39.23
C ASP A 120 -9.02 10.38 -39.90
N SER A 121 -7.90 10.50 -39.17
CA SER A 121 -6.56 10.20 -39.69
C SER A 121 -5.72 9.41 -38.71
N LEU A 122 -4.71 8.70 -39.23
CA LEU A 122 -3.71 8.02 -38.41
C LEU A 122 -3.03 8.97 -37.40
N TYR A 123 -2.69 10.17 -37.88
CA TYR A 123 -2.03 11.18 -37.04
C TYR A 123 -2.92 11.60 -35.88
N ARG A 124 -4.20 11.91 -36.14
CA ARG A 124 -5.15 12.30 -35.10
C ARG A 124 -5.36 11.18 -34.07
N CYS A 125 -5.50 9.94 -34.52
CA CYS A 125 -5.60 8.78 -33.63
C CYS A 125 -4.34 8.58 -32.76
N LYS A 126 -3.13 8.79 -33.34
CA LYS A 126 -1.86 8.74 -32.63
C LYS A 126 -1.76 9.84 -31.57
N MET A 127 -2.19 11.06 -31.87
CA MET A 127 -2.18 12.19 -30.94
C MET A 127 -3.18 11.98 -29.80
N LEU A 128 -4.41 11.51 -30.08
CA LEU A 128 -5.41 11.18 -29.06
C LEU A 128 -4.89 10.09 -28.09
N LYS A 129 -4.27 9.02 -28.63
CA LYS A 129 -3.63 8.00 -27.80
C LYS A 129 -2.54 8.59 -26.89
N ARG A 130 -1.65 9.43 -27.45
CA ARG A 130 -0.57 10.08 -26.69
C ARG A 130 -1.12 10.97 -25.57
N ALA A 131 -2.15 11.76 -25.87
CA ALA A 131 -2.82 12.62 -24.89
C ALA A 131 -3.51 11.81 -23.78
N ALA A 132 -4.21 10.72 -24.12
CA ALA A 132 -4.85 9.82 -23.15
C ALA A 132 -3.82 9.24 -22.17
N LEU A 133 -2.77 8.62 -22.69
CA LEU A 133 -1.71 8.02 -21.86
C LEU A 133 -1.00 9.08 -21.03
N GLY A 134 -0.72 10.26 -21.59
CA GLY A 134 -0.10 11.38 -20.87
C GLY A 134 -0.94 11.84 -19.68
N ARG A 135 -2.28 11.99 -19.86
CA ARG A 135 -3.19 12.37 -18.76
C ARG A 135 -3.25 11.30 -17.67
N MET A 136 -3.35 10.02 -18.03
CA MET A 136 -3.31 8.91 -17.07
C MET A 136 -2.00 8.92 -16.27
N CYS A 137 -0.86 9.09 -16.94
CA CYS A 137 0.45 9.20 -16.27
C CYS A 137 0.53 10.41 -15.34
N THR A 138 -0.05 11.56 -15.71
CA THR A 138 -0.08 12.76 -14.87
C THR A 138 -0.90 12.53 -13.59
N ILE A 139 -2.07 11.86 -13.71
CA ILE A 139 -2.89 11.49 -12.55
C ILE A 139 -2.10 10.56 -11.62
N THR A 140 -1.44 9.54 -12.16
CA THR A 140 -0.62 8.61 -11.37
C THR A 140 0.57 9.30 -10.71
N LYS A 141 1.21 10.28 -11.38
CA LYS A 141 2.30 11.09 -10.79
C LYS A 141 1.84 11.90 -9.59
N LYS A 142 0.61 12.43 -9.59
CA LYS A 142 0.06 13.16 -8.44
C LYS A 142 -0.10 12.30 -7.19
N LEU A 143 -0.14 10.98 -7.34
CA LEU A 143 -0.21 10.04 -6.20
C LEU A 143 1.14 9.77 -5.53
N THR A 144 2.25 10.39 -5.96
CA THR A 144 3.60 10.05 -5.47
C THR A 144 3.71 10.13 -3.95
N SER A 145 3.21 11.20 -3.32
CA SER A 145 3.23 11.37 -1.87
C SER A 145 2.34 10.35 -1.14
N SER A 146 1.12 10.14 -1.64
CA SER A 146 0.18 9.18 -1.03
C SER A 146 0.69 7.74 -1.12
N LEU A 147 1.28 7.34 -2.26
CA LEU A 147 1.85 5.99 -2.42
C LEU A 147 3.11 5.80 -1.55
N ALA A 148 3.96 6.82 -1.41
CA ALA A 148 5.13 6.76 -0.53
C ALA A 148 4.70 6.60 0.94
N PHE A 149 3.74 7.38 1.38
CA PHE A 149 3.17 7.28 2.73
C PHE A 149 2.55 5.89 2.99
N LEU A 150 1.75 5.37 2.06
CA LEU A 150 1.15 4.03 2.20
C LEU A 150 2.22 2.92 2.25
N GLU A 151 3.34 3.07 1.50
CA GLU A 151 4.46 2.11 1.59
C GLU A 151 5.16 2.16 2.94
N GLU A 152 5.31 3.32 3.56
CA GLU A 152 5.82 3.45 4.92
C GLU A 152 4.88 2.79 5.93
N VAL A 153 3.58 3.07 5.84
CA VAL A 153 2.55 2.43 6.65
C VAL A 153 2.62 0.91 6.52
N ARG A 154 2.70 0.39 5.28
CA ARG A 154 2.83 -1.05 5.03
C ARG A 154 4.04 -1.66 5.72
N LYS A 155 5.22 -1.02 5.59
CA LYS A 155 6.47 -1.50 6.22
C LYS A 155 6.34 -1.56 7.74
N HIS A 156 5.67 -0.60 8.33
CA HIS A 156 5.47 -0.57 9.77
C HIS A 156 4.45 -1.62 10.21
N LEU A 157 3.31 -1.73 9.52
CA LEU A 157 2.30 -2.76 9.81
C LEU A 157 2.86 -4.19 9.68
N ALA A 158 3.73 -4.43 8.68
CA ALA A 158 4.36 -5.74 8.49
C ALA A 158 5.33 -6.13 9.64
N ARG A 159 5.84 -5.14 10.40
CA ARG A 159 6.71 -5.36 11.57
C ARG A 159 5.95 -5.57 12.86
N LEU A 160 4.65 -5.24 12.89
CA LEU A 160 3.84 -5.46 14.07
C LEU A 160 3.75 -6.95 14.40
N PRO A 161 3.82 -7.32 15.68
CA PRO A 161 3.58 -8.68 16.10
C PRO A 161 2.13 -9.08 15.79
N SER A 162 1.92 -10.36 15.54
CA SER A 162 0.59 -10.93 15.33
C SER A 162 -0.10 -11.11 16.68
N ILE A 163 -0.77 -10.07 17.16
CA ILE A 163 -1.55 -10.10 18.39
C ILE A 163 -2.98 -10.53 18.03
N ASN A 164 -3.51 -11.54 18.75
CA ASN A 164 -4.91 -11.92 18.63
C ASN A 164 -5.77 -11.07 19.59
N PRO A 165 -6.56 -10.11 19.09
CA PRO A 165 -7.33 -9.21 19.95
C PRO A 165 -8.52 -9.89 20.63
N PHE A 166 -8.84 -11.13 20.27
CA PHE A 166 -9.94 -11.92 20.86
C PHE A 166 -9.48 -12.79 22.02
N GLU A 167 -8.16 -12.93 22.24
CA GLU A 167 -7.59 -13.66 23.35
C GLU A 167 -7.19 -12.71 24.48
N ARG A 168 -7.25 -13.19 25.71
CA ARG A 168 -6.80 -12.41 26.84
C ARG A 168 -5.27 -12.33 26.80
N THR A 169 -4.74 -11.17 26.45
CA THR A 169 -3.29 -10.94 26.32
C THR A 169 -2.82 -9.95 27.36
N LEU A 170 -1.80 -10.31 28.15
CA LEU A 170 -1.15 -9.43 29.10
C LEU A 170 0.16 -8.91 28.48
N LEU A 171 0.27 -7.59 28.31
CA LEU A 171 1.48 -6.93 27.85
C LEU A 171 2.29 -6.41 29.05
N ILE A 172 3.48 -6.96 29.27
CA ILE A 172 4.39 -6.51 30.33
C ILE A 172 5.49 -5.66 29.70
N THR A 173 5.46 -4.36 30.02
CA THR A 173 6.42 -3.37 29.52
C THR A 173 7.21 -2.73 30.66
N GLY A 174 8.37 -2.21 30.37
CA GLY A 174 9.22 -1.51 31.36
C GLY A 174 10.68 -1.47 30.93
N TYR A 175 11.49 -0.74 31.65
CA TYR A 175 12.94 -0.59 31.40
C TYR A 175 13.66 -1.93 31.32
N PRO A 176 14.78 -2.03 30.57
CA PRO A 176 15.62 -3.20 30.57
C PRO A 176 16.15 -3.47 32.03
N ASN A 177 16.37 -4.74 32.35
CA ASN A 177 16.92 -5.20 33.61
C ASN A 177 16.08 -4.95 34.90
N VAL A 178 14.80 -4.59 34.79
CA VAL A 178 13.87 -4.44 35.95
C VAL A 178 13.22 -5.77 36.41
N GLY A 179 13.66 -6.92 35.90
CA GLY A 179 13.15 -8.22 36.32
C GLY A 179 11.87 -8.70 35.61
N LYS A 180 11.46 -8.11 34.49
CA LYS A 180 10.25 -8.53 33.74
C LYS A 180 10.25 -10.01 33.38
N SER A 181 11.36 -10.52 32.91
CA SER A 181 11.50 -11.93 32.53
C SER A 181 11.55 -12.86 33.72
N SER A 182 12.19 -12.42 34.82
CA SER A 182 12.14 -13.16 36.07
C SER A 182 10.72 -13.26 36.62
N PHE A 183 9.94 -12.18 36.54
CA PHE A 183 8.53 -12.15 36.88
C PHE A 183 7.70 -13.11 36.02
N ILE A 184 7.92 -13.11 34.70
CA ILE A 184 7.23 -14.02 33.78
C ILE A 184 7.61 -15.47 34.08
N ASN A 185 8.90 -15.78 34.28
CA ASN A 185 9.38 -17.13 34.60
C ASN A 185 8.88 -17.64 35.93
N GLN A 186 8.60 -16.73 36.87
CA GLN A 186 8.07 -17.07 38.19
C GLN A 186 6.55 -17.39 38.15
N ILE A 187 5.81 -16.72 37.29
CA ILE A 187 4.35 -16.95 37.14
C ILE A 187 4.06 -18.09 36.15
N THR A 188 4.92 -18.23 35.16
CA THR A 188 4.76 -19.26 34.13
C THR A 188 5.91 -20.23 34.20
N HIS A 189 5.67 -21.50 33.96
CA HIS A 189 6.76 -22.51 33.88
C HIS A 189 7.50 -22.41 32.51
N ALA A 190 7.36 -21.28 31.79
CA ALA A 190 8.06 -21.02 30.55
C ALA A 190 9.48 -20.53 30.81
N ASN A 191 10.46 -21.15 30.16
CA ASN A 191 11.85 -20.72 30.25
C ASN A 191 12.11 -19.63 29.19
N VAL A 192 11.94 -18.37 29.58
CA VAL A 192 12.14 -17.23 28.67
C VAL A 192 13.59 -16.77 28.77
N GLU A 193 14.40 -17.13 27.76
CA GLU A 193 15.75 -16.59 27.61
C GLU A 193 15.67 -15.14 27.12
N VAL A 194 16.29 -14.21 27.87
CA VAL A 194 16.33 -12.80 27.48
C VAL A 194 17.65 -12.52 26.79
N PRO A 195 17.63 -12.17 25.49
CA PRO A 195 18.83 -11.66 24.86
C PRO A 195 19.22 -10.33 25.53
N PHE A 196 20.48 -10.23 26.04
CA PHE A 196 21.05 -8.98 26.53
C PHE A 196 21.16 -7.99 25.39
N ILE A 197 20.26 -7.02 25.33
CA ILE A 197 20.38 -5.88 24.39
C ILE A 197 20.96 -4.71 25.17
N PHE A 198 22.24 -4.40 24.90
CA PHE A 198 22.87 -3.17 25.36
C PHE A 198 22.19 -1.98 24.67
N PHE A 199 21.43 -1.20 25.43
CA PHE A 199 20.89 0.07 24.97
C PHE A 199 21.78 1.19 25.56
N LEU A 200 22.57 1.83 24.70
CA LEU A 200 23.22 3.10 25.03
C LEU A 200 22.10 4.16 25.15
N GLY A 201 21.95 4.67 26.39
CA GLY A 201 20.90 5.60 26.72
C GLY A 201 21.05 6.93 25.99
N TRP A 202 19.95 7.46 25.51
CA TRP A 202 19.77 8.88 25.25
C TRP A 202 18.76 9.41 26.26
N GLU A 203 19.25 10.28 27.13
CA GLU A 203 18.41 10.97 28.11
C GLU A 203 17.46 11.96 27.39
N GLY A 204 16.19 11.89 27.69
CA GLY A 204 15.33 13.04 27.51
C GLY A 204 14.07 12.92 26.65
N LEU A 205 13.61 11.73 26.18
CA LEU A 205 12.33 11.65 25.47
C LEU A 205 11.25 10.90 26.27
N SER A 206 10.07 11.52 26.33
CA SER A 206 8.87 11.14 27.03
C SER A 206 8.49 9.65 26.89
N PHE A 207 7.95 9.07 27.95
CA PHE A 207 7.53 7.68 28.15
C PHE A 207 6.70 7.08 27.01
N PHE A 208 6.00 7.91 26.27
CA PHE A 208 5.14 7.53 25.14
C PHE A 208 5.94 7.19 23.86
N ILE A 209 7.03 7.89 23.62
CA ILE A 209 7.90 7.64 22.44
C ILE A 209 8.71 6.36 22.65
N PHE A 210 9.01 5.99 23.90
CA PHE A 210 9.73 4.76 24.23
C PHE A 210 8.92 3.50 23.90
N PHE A 211 7.60 3.54 24.05
CA PHE A 211 6.71 2.45 23.69
C PHE A 211 6.67 2.23 22.17
N ILE A 212 6.65 3.31 21.41
CA ILE A 212 6.69 3.28 19.91
C ILE A 212 8.08 2.86 19.43
N PHE A 213 9.14 3.35 20.04
CA PHE A 213 10.53 3.07 19.64
C PHE A 213 10.93 1.60 19.90
N PHE A 214 10.47 1.00 20.98
CA PHE A 214 10.71 -0.42 21.28
C PHE A 214 9.98 -1.33 20.30
N PHE A 215 8.79 -0.94 19.84
CA PHE A 215 8.03 -1.65 18.80
C PHE A 215 8.62 -1.47 17.40
N PHE A 216 9.27 -0.34 17.11
CA PHE A 216 9.72 0.00 15.76
C PHE A 216 11.17 -0.37 15.45
N PHE A 217 12.06 -0.29 16.41
CA PHE A 217 13.50 -0.56 16.19
C PHE A 217 13.98 -1.90 16.73
N GLY A 218 13.27 -2.48 17.65
CA GLY A 218 13.59 -3.80 18.21
C GLY A 218 13.02 -4.93 17.35
N GLY A 219 13.56 -5.16 16.16
CA GLY A 219 13.22 -6.33 15.34
C GLY A 219 13.60 -7.67 15.93
N MET A 220 13.61 -7.82 17.26
CA MET A 220 13.95 -9.06 17.96
C MET A 220 12.99 -9.29 19.12
N MET A 221 12.12 -10.26 18.90
CA MET A 221 11.45 -11.08 19.91
C MET A 221 10.59 -10.34 20.96
N VAL A 222 9.38 -9.97 20.57
CA VAL A 222 8.28 -10.01 21.53
C VAL A 222 7.84 -11.48 21.59
N ASN A 223 8.19 -12.18 22.65
CA ASN A 223 7.62 -13.49 22.93
C ASN A 223 6.16 -13.28 23.32
N GLU A 224 5.24 -13.58 22.41
CA GLU A 224 3.82 -13.71 22.70
C GLU A 224 3.65 -14.88 23.66
N ILE A 225 3.38 -14.58 24.92
CA ILE A 225 2.90 -15.59 25.85
C ILE A 225 1.38 -15.45 25.90
N SER A 226 0.72 -16.26 25.11
CA SER A 226 -0.73 -16.43 25.16
C SER A 226 -1.07 -17.36 26.34
N PHE A 227 -1.74 -16.80 27.35
CA PHE A 227 -2.30 -17.62 28.43
C PHE A 227 -3.72 -18.08 28.06
N ARG A 228 -3.92 -19.37 27.90
CA ARG A 228 -5.24 -19.98 28.01
C ARG A 228 -5.52 -20.19 29.51
N ILE A 229 -6.44 -19.44 30.06
CA ILE A 229 -7.11 -19.71 31.34
C ILE A 229 -8.42 -20.39 31.02
#